data_2bfa1feeb7304e42351d0f9c8c209968
#
_entry.id   2bfa1feeb7304e42351d0f9c8c209968
#
_cell.length_a   1.000
_cell.length_b   1.000
_cell.length_c   1.000
_cell.angle_alpha   90.00
_cell.angle_beta   90.00
_cell.angle_gamma   90.00
#
_symmetry.space_group_name_H-M   'P 1'
#
loop_
_entity.id
_entity.type
_entity.pdbx_description
1 polymer ?
#
loop_
_entity_poly.entity_id
_entity_poly.type
_entity_poly.pdbx_seq_one_letter_code
_entity_poly.pdbx_strand_id
1 'polypeptide(L)' 'MKKKVTMTCFLKSGQVIEEVCKIEKKNKRAFAAINEMRRGIENSLGYENPAVTNVTFGKLTVSLSEVAAIKFKEK' A
#
# COMPACT_ATOMS: atom_id res chain seq x y z
N MET A 1 18.17 6.83 -11.94
CA MET A 1 18.19 6.34 -10.57
C MET A 1 16.80 5.94 -10.11
N LYS A 2 16.70 4.85 -9.38
CA LYS A 2 15.42 4.35 -8.88
C LYS A 2 15.29 4.52 -7.38
N LYS A 3 14.09 4.78 -6.94
CA LYS A 3 13.74 4.84 -5.53
C LYS A 3 13.02 3.56 -5.14
N LYS A 4 13.35 3.02 -3.97
CA LYS A 4 12.64 1.86 -3.43
C LYS A 4 11.45 2.34 -2.63
N VAL A 5 10.28 1.80 -2.93
CA VAL A 5 9.08 2.01 -2.14
C VAL A 5 8.67 0.67 -1.57
N THR A 6 8.62 0.58 -0.26
CA THR A 6 8.24 -0.65 0.44
C THR A 6 6.88 -0.48 1.08
N MET A 7 5.97 -1.40 0.79
CA MET A 7 4.68 -1.48 1.45
C MET A 7 4.72 -2.63 2.45
N THR A 8 4.44 -2.33 3.72
CA THR A 8 4.38 -3.33 4.77
C THR A 8 2.93 -3.45 5.24
N CYS A 9 2.36 -4.64 5.14
CA CYS A 9 1.00 -4.92 5.58
C CYS A 9 1.02 -5.72 6.87
N PHE A 10 0.39 -5.19 7.91
CA PHE A 10 0.20 -5.89 9.18
C PHE A 10 -1.20 -6.48 9.17
N LEU A 11 -1.28 -7.80 9.08
CA LEU A 11 -2.56 -8.50 9.00
C LEU A 11 -3.16 -8.72 10.39
N LYS A 12 -4.48 -8.82 10.45
CA LYS A 12 -5.19 -9.09 11.70
C LYS A 12 -4.80 -10.42 12.33
N SER A 13 -4.31 -11.36 11.52
CA SER A 13 -3.82 -12.64 12.00
C SER A 13 -2.47 -12.56 12.71
N GLY A 14 -1.80 -11.40 12.66
CA GLY A 14 -0.46 -11.20 13.18
C GLY A 14 0.64 -11.39 12.14
N GLN A 15 0.28 -11.80 10.94
CA GLN A 15 1.23 -11.96 9.84
C GLN A 15 1.65 -10.61 9.28
N VAL A 16 2.90 -10.51 8.84
CA VAL A 16 3.44 -9.30 8.22
C VAL A 16 3.89 -9.63 6.80
N ILE A 17 3.43 -8.86 5.84
CA ILE A 17 3.77 -9.04 4.43
C ILE A 17 4.43 -7.77 3.92
N GLU A 18 5.56 -7.90 3.22
CA GLU A 18 6.24 -6.78 2.59
C GLU A 18 6.34 -6.96 1.09
N GLU A 19 6.18 -5.87 0.37
CA GLU A 19 6.42 -5.82 -1.06
C GLU A 19 7.25 -4.58 -1.37
N VAL A 20 8.25 -4.75 -2.25
CA VAL A 20 9.16 -3.66 -2.62
C VAL A 20 9.02 -3.38 -4.11
N CYS A 21 8.84 -2.12 -4.47
CA CYS A 21 8.83 -1.66 -5.86
C CYS A 21 9.96 -0.66 -6.07
N LYS A 22 10.67 -0.79 -7.18
CA LYS A 22 11.67 0.18 -7.60
C LYS A 22 11.06 1.09 -8.65
N ILE A 23 11.06 2.39 -8.38
CA ILE A 23 10.41 3.38 -9.24
C ILE A 23 11.44 4.43 -9.65
N GLU A 24 11.48 4.76 -10.94
CA GLU A 24 12.32 5.84 -11.43
C GLU A 24 11.98 7.14 -10.72
N LYS A 25 13.00 7.88 -10.26
CA LYS A 25 12.79 9.15 -9.56
C LYS A 25 12.02 10.17 -10.40
N LYS A 26 12.14 10.09 -11.74
CA LYS A 26 11.46 10.98 -12.66
C LYS A 26 9.99 10.62 -12.87
N ASN A 27 9.58 9.45 -12.44
CA ASN A 27 8.22 8.95 -12.67
C ASN A 27 7.26 9.51 -11.61
N LYS A 28 6.90 10.78 -11.80
CA LYS A 28 5.99 11.48 -10.89
C LYS A 28 4.60 10.87 -10.86
N ARG A 29 4.18 10.27 -11.98
CA ARG A 29 2.87 9.62 -12.08
C ARG A 29 2.76 8.41 -11.16
N ALA A 30 3.84 7.61 -11.09
CA ALA A 30 3.88 6.45 -10.21
C ALA A 30 3.84 6.85 -8.74
N PHE A 31 4.57 7.90 -8.36
CA PHE A 31 4.55 8.40 -6.98
C PHE A 31 3.20 9.00 -6.62
N ALA A 32 2.56 9.71 -7.57
CA ALA A 32 1.21 10.23 -7.35
C ALA A 32 0.21 9.09 -7.15
N ALA A 33 0.33 8.02 -7.92
CA ALA A 33 -0.55 6.84 -7.78
C ALA A 33 -0.38 6.19 -6.41
N ILE A 34 0.85 6.09 -5.91
CA ILE A 34 1.11 5.54 -4.58
C ILE A 34 0.51 6.42 -3.49
N ASN A 35 0.62 7.74 -3.61
CA ASN A 35 0.02 8.66 -2.66
C ASN A 35 -1.50 8.57 -2.64
N GLU A 36 -2.11 8.43 -3.81
CA GLU A 36 -3.56 8.24 -3.92
C GLU A 36 -3.99 6.93 -3.26
N MET A 37 -3.24 5.88 -3.50
CA MET A 37 -3.51 4.57 -2.89
C MET A 37 -3.41 4.65 -1.37
N ARG A 38 -2.37 5.32 -0.86
CA ARG A 38 -2.18 5.49 0.58
C ARG A 38 -3.36 6.23 1.22
N ARG A 39 -3.84 7.30 0.57
CA ARG A 39 -5.02 8.04 1.05
C ARG A 39 -6.26 7.16 1.05
N GLY A 40 -6.47 6.39 -0.02
CA GLY A 40 -7.60 5.47 -0.12
C GLY A 40 -7.59 4.44 0.99
N ILE A 41 -6.42 3.91 1.30
CA ILE A 41 -6.25 2.94 2.39
C ILE A 41 -6.56 3.59 3.74
N GLU A 42 -5.97 4.75 4.02
CA GLU A 42 -6.17 5.46 5.28
C GLU A 42 -7.64 5.81 5.50
N ASN A 43 -8.34 6.17 4.42
CA ASN A 43 -9.76 6.51 4.50
C ASN A 43 -10.67 5.30 4.57
N SER A 44 -10.16 4.11 4.27
CA SER A 44 -10.97 2.89 4.22
C SER A 44 -10.79 1.96 5.41
N LEU A 45 -9.63 2.01 6.06
CA LEU A 45 -9.35 1.15 7.21
C LEU A 45 -10.25 1.54 8.39
N GLY A 46 -10.94 0.55 8.95
CA GLY A 46 -11.82 0.76 10.09
C GLY A 46 -13.25 1.18 9.75
N TYR A 47 -13.57 1.36 8.46
CA TYR A 47 -14.94 1.68 8.04
C TYR A 47 -15.70 0.42 7.66
N GLU A 48 -17.02 0.41 7.94
CA GLU A 48 -17.89 -0.70 7.58
C GLU A 48 -18.03 -0.87 6.06
N ASN A 49 -18.14 0.26 5.35
CA ASN A 49 -18.29 0.25 3.90
C ASN A 49 -17.15 1.06 3.27
N PRO A 50 -15.94 0.48 3.19
CA PRO A 50 -14.81 1.21 2.63
C PRO A 50 -14.93 1.41 1.13
N ALA A 51 -14.45 2.54 0.65
CA ALA A 51 -14.39 2.83 -0.78
C ALA A 51 -13.37 1.92 -1.49
N VAL A 52 -12.33 1.50 -0.76
CA VAL A 52 -11.29 0.59 -1.26
C VAL A 52 -11.40 -0.71 -0.51
N THR A 53 -11.56 -1.82 -1.24
CA THR A 53 -11.68 -3.15 -0.64
C THR A 53 -10.43 -4.00 -0.80
N ASN A 54 -9.67 -3.78 -1.88
CA ASN A 54 -8.44 -4.49 -2.17
C ASN A 54 -7.33 -3.50 -2.53
N VAL A 55 -6.11 -3.86 -2.20
CA VAL A 55 -4.93 -3.08 -2.56
C VAL A 55 -3.98 -3.96 -3.34
N THR A 56 -3.53 -3.46 -4.50
CA THR A 56 -2.52 -4.13 -5.31
C THR A 56 -1.27 -3.24 -5.33
N PHE A 57 -0.15 -3.83 -4.96
CA PHE A 57 1.14 -3.15 -4.98
C PHE A 57 2.20 -4.12 -5.49
N GLY A 58 2.80 -3.79 -6.62
CA GLY A 58 3.72 -4.72 -7.28
C GLY A 58 2.98 -5.99 -7.66
N LYS A 59 3.44 -7.11 -7.15
CA LYS A 59 2.83 -8.43 -7.40
C LYS A 59 1.89 -8.87 -6.27
N LEU A 60 1.73 -8.03 -5.26
CA LEU A 60 0.96 -8.35 -4.07
C LEU A 60 -0.42 -7.71 -4.14
N THR A 61 -1.45 -8.51 -3.90
CA THR A 61 -2.82 -8.03 -3.74
C THR A 61 -3.33 -8.50 -2.39
N VAL A 62 -3.85 -7.58 -1.59
CA VAL A 62 -4.39 -7.91 -0.26
C VAL A 62 -5.80 -7.36 -0.11
N SER A 63 -6.61 -8.07 0.68
CA SER A 63 -7.95 -7.61 1.04
C SER A 63 -7.85 -6.74 2.29
N LEU A 64 -8.40 -5.53 2.23
CA LEU A 64 -8.34 -4.62 3.38
C LEU A 64 -9.12 -5.11 4.59
N SER A 65 -10.08 -6.02 4.39
CA SER A 65 -10.81 -6.61 5.52
C SER A 65 -9.89 -7.42 6.44
N GLU A 66 -8.75 -7.91 5.93
CA GLU A 66 -7.80 -8.69 6.69
C GLU A 66 -6.60 -7.88 7.19
N VAL A 67 -6.57 -6.60 6.89
CA VAL A 67 -5.43 -5.71 7.20
C VAL A 67 -5.72 -4.90 8.46
N ALA A 68 -4.81 -4.94 9.42
CA ALA A 68 -4.87 -4.10 10.60
C ALA A 68 -4.22 -2.74 10.35
N ALA A 69 -3.11 -2.73 9.61
CA ALA A 69 -2.39 -1.50 9.29
C ALA A 69 -1.53 -1.69 8.05
N ILE A 70 -1.26 -0.60 7.34
CA ILE A 70 -0.34 -0.58 6.20
C ILE A 70 0.62 0.58 6.37
N LYS A 71 1.88 0.33 6.04
CA LYS A 71 2.95 1.30 6.15
C LYS A 71 3.70 1.39 4.83
N PHE A 72 4.00 2.61 4.39
CA PHE A 72 4.82 2.85 3.22
C PHE A 72 6.13 3.51 3.62
N LYS A 73 7.22 3.06 3.03
CA LYS A 73 8.54 3.62 3.27
C LYS A 73 9.22 3.85 1.93
N GLU A 74 9.83 5.03 1.78
CA GLU A 74 10.61 5.38 0.60
C GLU A 74 12.08 5.47 0.96
N LYS A 75 12.92 4.99 0.05
CA LYS A 75 14.37 5.14 0.17
C LYS A 75 15.01 5.64 -1.10
#